data_0ec3dc99b191104f0366daa2bcc64334
#
_entry.id   0ec3dc99b191104f0366daa2bcc64334
#
_cell.length_a   1.000
_cell.length_b   1.000
_cell.length_c   1.000
_cell.angle_alpha   90.00
_cell.angle_beta   90.00
_cell.angle_gamma   90.00
#
_symmetry.space_group_name_H-M   'P 1'
#
loop_
_entity.id
_entity.type
_entity.pdbx_description
1 polymer ?
#
loop_
_entity_poly.entity_id
_entity_poly.type
_entity_poly.pdbx_seq_one_letter_code
_entity_poly.pdbx_strand_id
1 'polypeptide(L)'
;YTPGQDVVLGLDCAASEYFKDGKYILASEKLELDSAGMVDYLATLAGKYPIISIEDGMAEGDWEGWISLTSKIGKNIQIVGDDLFVTNPKILKEGIQRGAANAILIKVNQIGTLTETFAAVEMAKRAGWSNVISHRSGETEDSTIADIAVRINAGQIKTGSLSSSDLIAKYNQL
;
A
#
# COMPACT_ATOMS: atom_id res chain seq x y z
N TYR A 1 24.66 7.88 -3.09
CA TYR A 1 23.63 6.86 -2.88
C TYR A 1 23.54 5.94 -4.11
N THR A 2 23.45 4.65 -3.86
CA THR A 2 23.43 3.61 -4.90
C THR A 2 21.97 3.13 -5.08
N PRO A 3 21.34 3.29 -6.27
CA PRO A 3 20.01 2.74 -6.53
C PRO A 3 19.96 1.22 -6.29
N GLY A 4 18.92 0.78 -5.60
CA GLY A 4 18.74 -0.63 -5.23
C GLY A 4 19.48 -1.08 -3.98
N GLN A 5 20.35 -0.24 -3.42
CA GLN A 5 21.04 -0.49 -2.13
C GLN A 5 20.67 0.55 -1.08
N ASP A 6 20.97 1.84 -1.35
CA ASP A 6 20.71 2.93 -0.43
C ASP A 6 19.30 3.53 -0.65
N VAL A 7 18.83 3.48 -1.89
CA VAL A 7 17.52 4.01 -2.31
C VAL A 7 16.82 2.98 -3.18
N VAL A 8 15.57 2.72 -2.86
CA VAL A 8 14.68 1.79 -3.57
C VAL A 8 13.38 2.49 -3.97
N LEU A 9 12.58 1.86 -4.81
CA LEU A 9 11.32 2.42 -5.29
C LEU A 9 10.13 1.75 -4.59
N GLY A 10 9.17 2.58 -4.18
CA GLY A 10 7.82 2.17 -3.82
C GLY A 10 6.86 2.76 -4.84
N LEU A 11 5.93 1.96 -5.36
CA LEU A 11 4.88 2.42 -6.24
C LEU A 11 3.57 2.50 -5.47
N ASP A 12 2.79 3.55 -5.73
CA ASP A 12 1.37 3.61 -5.45
C ASP A 12 0.67 3.73 -6.81
N CYS A 13 0.06 2.63 -7.25
CA CYS A 13 -0.53 2.54 -8.58
C CYS A 13 -1.92 3.13 -8.64
N ALA A 14 -2.66 3.16 -7.52
CA ALA A 14 -4.06 3.55 -7.45
C ALA A 14 -4.91 2.95 -8.59
N ALA A 15 -4.76 1.63 -8.81
CA ALA A 15 -5.20 0.96 -10.02
C ALA A 15 -6.72 1.01 -10.26
N SER A 16 -7.52 1.25 -9.22
CA SER A 16 -8.96 1.49 -9.34
C SER A 16 -9.30 2.68 -10.24
N GLU A 17 -8.43 3.72 -10.30
CA GLU A 17 -8.66 4.95 -11.07
C GLU A 17 -8.66 4.72 -12.59
N TYR A 18 -7.98 3.70 -13.06
CA TYR A 18 -7.90 3.36 -14.48
C TYR A 18 -8.42 1.95 -14.81
N PHE A 19 -9.16 1.34 -13.88
CA PHE A 19 -9.86 0.08 -14.09
C PHE A 19 -11.28 0.33 -14.58
N LYS A 20 -11.61 -0.13 -15.77
CA LYS A 20 -12.92 0.07 -16.39
C LYS A 20 -13.32 -1.16 -17.21
N ASP A 21 -14.56 -1.58 -17.03
CA ASP A 21 -15.16 -2.69 -17.80
C ASP A 21 -14.30 -3.97 -17.79
N GLY A 22 -13.68 -4.27 -16.64
CA GLY A 22 -12.83 -5.45 -16.46
C GLY A 22 -11.41 -5.31 -17.02
N LYS A 23 -10.99 -4.10 -17.40
CA LYS A 23 -9.66 -3.83 -17.96
C LYS A 23 -8.96 -2.65 -17.30
N TYR A 24 -7.64 -2.72 -17.25
CA TYR A 24 -6.75 -1.65 -16.83
C TYR A 24 -6.32 -0.86 -18.07
N ILE A 25 -6.67 0.43 -18.09
CA ILE A 25 -6.43 1.32 -19.24
C ILE A 25 -5.21 2.19 -18.97
N LEU A 26 -4.05 1.78 -19.44
CA LEU A 26 -2.79 2.52 -19.32
C LEU A 26 -2.67 3.49 -20.52
N ALA A 27 -3.37 4.61 -20.44
CA ALA A 27 -3.56 5.52 -21.58
C ALA A 27 -2.24 6.09 -22.15
N SER A 28 -1.27 6.41 -21.30
CA SER A 28 0.05 6.93 -21.72
C SER A 28 0.85 5.91 -22.52
N GLU A 29 0.67 4.62 -22.25
CA GLU A 29 1.34 3.51 -22.93
C GLU A 29 0.49 2.89 -24.05
N LYS A 30 -0.75 3.34 -24.19
CA LYS A 30 -1.74 2.80 -25.15
C LYS A 30 -1.98 1.30 -24.95
N LEU A 31 -1.99 0.86 -23.69
CA LEU A 31 -2.24 -0.53 -23.31
C LEU A 31 -3.60 -0.68 -22.65
N GLU A 32 -4.28 -1.78 -22.99
CA GLU A 32 -5.47 -2.27 -22.31
C GLU A 32 -5.18 -3.69 -21.85
N LEU A 33 -5.14 -3.89 -20.53
CA LEU A 33 -4.75 -5.16 -19.93
C LEU A 33 -5.93 -5.74 -19.14
N ASP A 34 -6.10 -7.04 -19.21
CA ASP A 34 -6.91 -7.77 -18.23
C ASP A 34 -6.12 -7.96 -16.90
N SER A 35 -6.73 -8.59 -15.92
CA SER A 35 -6.09 -8.81 -14.61
C SER A 35 -4.76 -9.56 -14.74
N ALA A 36 -4.69 -10.60 -15.57
CA ALA A 36 -3.48 -11.38 -15.77
C ALA A 36 -2.38 -10.53 -16.44
N GLY A 37 -2.75 -9.76 -17.46
CA GLY A 37 -1.85 -8.82 -18.13
C GLY A 37 -1.30 -7.74 -17.20
N MET A 38 -2.13 -7.20 -16.30
CA MET A 38 -1.70 -6.22 -15.30
C MET A 38 -0.72 -6.83 -14.28
N VAL A 39 -0.99 -8.05 -13.81
CA VAL A 39 -0.06 -8.81 -12.94
C VAL A 39 1.29 -9.01 -13.63
N ASP A 40 1.30 -9.38 -14.91
CA ASP A 40 2.53 -9.59 -15.67
C ASP A 40 3.29 -8.29 -15.91
N TYR A 41 2.57 -7.20 -16.16
CA TYR A 41 3.13 -5.87 -16.31
C TYR A 41 3.86 -5.42 -15.02
N LEU A 42 3.20 -5.51 -13.85
CA LEU A 42 3.79 -5.15 -12.57
C LEU A 42 4.97 -6.06 -12.20
N ALA A 43 4.87 -7.36 -12.46
CA ALA A 43 5.97 -8.29 -12.23
C ALA A 43 7.19 -7.97 -13.11
N THR A 44 6.96 -7.55 -14.36
CA THR A 44 8.03 -7.11 -15.28
C THR A 44 8.71 -5.85 -14.78
N LEU A 45 7.94 -4.86 -14.30
CA LEU A 45 8.49 -3.62 -13.71
C LEU A 45 9.33 -3.94 -12.47
N ALA A 46 8.82 -4.77 -11.56
CA ALA A 46 9.53 -5.18 -10.34
C ALA A 46 10.83 -5.96 -10.64
N GLY A 47 10.86 -6.70 -11.75
CA GLY A 47 12.09 -7.37 -12.21
C GLY A 47 13.11 -6.45 -12.87
N LYS A 48 12.65 -5.30 -13.40
CA LYS A 48 13.49 -4.35 -14.15
C LYS A 48 14.07 -3.22 -13.28
N TYR A 49 13.33 -2.80 -12.28
CA TYR A 49 13.67 -1.67 -11.42
C TYR A 49 13.79 -2.12 -9.95
N PRO A 50 14.49 -1.37 -9.08
CA PRO A 50 14.65 -1.70 -7.68
C PRO A 50 13.37 -1.39 -6.87
N ILE A 51 12.24 -1.97 -7.28
CA ILE A 51 10.94 -1.84 -6.64
C ILE A 51 10.88 -2.86 -5.50
N ILE A 52 10.54 -2.39 -4.30
CA ILE A 52 10.36 -3.25 -3.12
C ILE A 52 8.93 -3.23 -2.58
N SER A 53 8.11 -2.28 -3.02
CA SER A 53 6.73 -2.11 -2.56
C SER A 53 5.83 -1.65 -3.70
N ILE A 54 4.64 -2.26 -3.80
CA ILE A 54 3.58 -1.87 -4.73
C ILE A 54 2.29 -1.74 -3.94
N GLU A 55 1.76 -0.51 -3.86
CA GLU A 55 0.49 -0.18 -3.25
C GLU A 55 -0.58 -0.10 -4.33
N ASP A 56 -1.76 -0.68 -4.04
CA ASP A 56 -2.93 -0.69 -4.92
C ASP A 56 -2.61 -1.04 -6.38
N GLY A 57 -1.80 -2.08 -6.56
CA GLY A 57 -1.39 -2.57 -7.88
C GLY A 57 -2.53 -3.16 -8.71
N MET A 58 -3.62 -3.55 -8.06
CA MET A 58 -4.84 -4.04 -8.68
C MET A 58 -6.03 -3.21 -8.17
N ALA A 59 -7.12 -3.16 -8.94
CA ALA A 59 -8.35 -2.49 -8.54
C ALA A 59 -8.94 -3.12 -7.28
N GLU A 60 -9.63 -2.34 -6.43
CA GLU A 60 -10.21 -2.78 -5.15
C GLU A 60 -11.22 -3.91 -5.30
N GLY A 61 -11.90 -4.00 -6.45
CA GLY A 61 -12.85 -5.07 -6.78
C GLY A 61 -12.21 -6.32 -7.42
N ASP A 62 -10.96 -6.26 -7.85
CA ASP A 62 -10.28 -7.35 -8.57
C ASP A 62 -9.53 -8.31 -7.63
N TRP A 63 -10.26 -8.97 -6.74
CA TRP A 63 -9.69 -9.85 -5.71
C TRP A 63 -8.82 -10.98 -6.28
N GLU A 64 -9.20 -11.55 -7.42
CA GLU A 64 -8.42 -12.62 -8.07
C GLU A 64 -7.10 -12.07 -8.63
N GLY A 65 -7.10 -10.85 -9.16
CA GLY A 65 -5.90 -10.14 -9.56
C GLY A 65 -4.96 -9.90 -8.38
N TRP A 66 -5.48 -9.46 -7.24
CA TRP A 66 -4.70 -9.28 -6.01
C TRP A 66 -4.03 -10.57 -5.54
N ILE A 67 -4.80 -11.68 -5.48
CA ILE A 67 -4.27 -13.00 -5.09
C ILE A 67 -3.18 -13.45 -6.06
N SER A 68 -3.41 -13.28 -7.37
CA SER A 68 -2.46 -13.62 -8.41
C SER A 68 -1.16 -12.81 -8.31
N LEU A 69 -1.26 -11.48 -8.12
CA LEU A 69 -0.11 -10.60 -7.95
C LEU A 69 0.72 -11.00 -6.73
N THR A 70 0.05 -11.18 -5.59
CA THR A 70 0.71 -11.57 -4.33
C THR A 70 1.39 -12.93 -4.44
N SER A 71 0.72 -13.91 -5.05
CA SER A 71 1.31 -15.23 -5.32
C SER A 71 2.55 -15.15 -6.21
N LYS A 72 2.52 -14.26 -7.22
CA LYS A 72 3.58 -14.15 -8.22
C LYS A 72 4.83 -13.46 -7.69
N ILE A 73 4.69 -12.33 -7.02
CA ILE A 73 5.84 -11.49 -6.60
C ILE A 73 5.90 -11.18 -5.10
N GLY A 74 4.87 -11.52 -4.32
CA GLY A 74 4.77 -11.15 -2.90
C GLY A 74 5.84 -11.77 -1.98
N LYS A 75 6.62 -12.73 -2.45
CA LYS A 75 7.78 -13.25 -1.69
C LYS A 75 8.93 -12.24 -1.56
N ASN A 76 9.06 -11.36 -2.55
CA ASN A 76 10.17 -10.40 -2.66
C ASN A 76 9.69 -8.95 -2.66
N ILE A 77 8.42 -8.72 -2.92
CA ILE A 77 7.81 -7.38 -3.04
C ILE A 77 6.71 -7.24 -1.99
N GLN A 78 6.71 -6.13 -1.28
CA GLN A 78 5.61 -5.76 -0.41
C GLN A 78 4.40 -5.36 -1.25
N ILE A 79 3.30 -6.08 -1.11
CA ILE A 79 2.02 -5.79 -1.78
C ILE A 79 1.10 -5.16 -0.75
N VAL A 80 0.83 -3.87 -0.90
CA VAL A 80 0.09 -3.06 0.07
C VAL A 80 -1.31 -2.80 -0.42
N GLY A 81 -2.30 -3.12 0.39
CA GLY A 81 -3.69 -2.72 0.14
C GLY A 81 -4.06 -1.45 0.90
N ASP A 82 -4.40 -0.39 0.17
CA ASP A 82 -5.01 0.84 0.67
C ASP A 82 -6.51 0.80 0.43
N ASP A 83 -6.96 1.07 -0.79
CA ASP A 83 -8.38 1.09 -1.15
C ASP A 83 -9.02 -0.29 -1.03
N LEU A 84 -8.25 -1.36 -1.21
CA LEU A 84 -8.72 -2.74 -1.00
C LEU A 84 -9.22 -2.95 0.45
N PHE A 85 -8.53 -2.43 1.46
CA PHE A 85 -8.81 -2.72 2.88
C PHE A 85 -9.43 -1.57 3.64
N VAL A 86 -9.24 -0.33 3.19
CA VAL A 86 -9.73 0.91 3.82
C VAL A 86 -9.54 0.94 5.35
N THR A 87 -8.43 0.39 5.85
CA THR A 87 -8.12 0.22 7.29
C THR A 87 -9.20 -0.58 8.05
N ASN A 88 -10.03 -1.35 7.35
CA ASN A 88 -11.18 -2.07 7.93
C ASN A 88 -10.79 -3.49 8.34
N PRO A 89 -10.86 -3.85 9.65
CA PRO A 89 -10.48 -5.18 10.14
C PRO A 89 -11.28 -6.33 9.50
N LYS A 90 -12.54 -6.10 9.11
CA LYS A 90 -13.38 -7.15 8.51
C LYS A 90 -12.89 -7.49 7.11
N ILE A 91 -12.60 -6.48 6.29
CA ILE A 91 -12.08 -6.67 4.92
C ILE A 91 -10.66 -7.22 4.98
N LEU A 92 -9.82 -6.69 5.91
CA LEU A 92 -8.46 -7.20 6.13
C LEU A 92 -8.47 -8.69 6.47
N LYS A 93 -9.39 -9.14 7.34
CA LYS A 93 -9.53 -10.56 7.69
C LYS A 93 -9.77 -11.43 6.45
N GLU A 94 -10.65 -11.00 5.55
CA GLU A 94 -10.88 -11.69 4.27
C GLU A 94 -9.61 -11.71 3.41
N GLY A 95 -8.92 -10.56 3.29
CA GLY A 95 -7.67 -10.46 2.53
C GLY A 95 -6.59 -11.42 3.04
N ILE A 96 -6.43 -11.53 4.36
CA ILE A 96 -5.50 -12.47 4.99
C ILE A 96 -5.88 -13.91 4.67
N GLN A 97 -7.16 -14.26 4.81
CA GLN A 97 -7.64 -15.62 4.54
C GLN A 97 -7.44 -16.03 3.07
N ARG A 98 -7.57 -15.09 2.15
CA ARG A 98 -7.43 -15.31 0.71
C ARG A 98 -5.99 -15.14 0.19
N GLY A 99 -5.08 -14.61 1.01
CA GLY A 99 -3.71 -14.32 0.57
C GLY A 99 -3.65 -13.19 -0.47
N ALA A 100 -4.53 -12.18 -0.35
CA ALA A 100 -4.68 -11.12 -1.35
C ALA A 100 -3.54 -10.09 -1.34
N ALA A 101 -2.81 -9.97 -0.21
CA ALA A 101 -1.70 -9.03 -0.04
C ALA A 101 -0.71 -9.56 1.01
N ASN A 102 0.29 -8.77 1.38
CA ASN A 102 1.19 -9.05 2.50
C ASN A 102 1.46 -7.81 3.36
N ALA A 103 0.79 -6.71 3.08
CA ALA A 103 0.84 -5.47 3.83
C ALA A 103 -0.48 -4.70 3.74
N ILE A 104 -0.73 -3.84 4.72
CA ILE A 104 -1.87 -2.93 4.74
C ILE A 104 -1.41 -1.49 4.95
N LEU A 105 -2.02 -0.55 4.22
CA LEU A 105 -1.92 0.87 4.52
C LEU A 105 -2.88 1.23 5.65
N ILE A 106 -2.40 1.97 6.62
CA ILE A 106 -3.15 2.38 7.82
C ILE A 106 -3.38 3.89 7.77
N LYS A 107 -4.63 4.27 7.61
CA LYS A 107 -5.12 5.64 7.68
C LYS A 107 -6.06 5.78 8.87
N VAL A 108 -5.60 6.39 9.95
CA VAL A 108 -6.32 6.41 11.25
C VAL A 108 -7.73 6.99 11.19
N ASN A 109 -7.97 7.94 10.27
CA ASN A 109 -9.27 8.57 10.10
C ASN A 109 -10.18 7.88 9.06
N GLN A 110 -9.73 6.78 8.45
CA GLN A 110 -10.50 6.05 7.44
C GLN A 110 -11.53 5.12 8.10
N ILE A 111 -11.11 4.36 9.09
CA ILE A 111 -12.02 3.55 9.92
C ILE A 111 -12.68 4.39 11.03
N GLY A 112 -12.02 5.45 11.51
CA GLY A 112 -12.59 6.50 12.34
C GLY A 112 -12.27 6.45 13.83
N THR A 113 -11.78 5.34 14.37
CA THR A 113 -11.33 5.25 15.78
C THR A 113 -9.95 4.62 15.89
N LEU A 114 -9.17 5.03 16.89
CA LEU A 114 -7.87 4.40 17.18
C LEU A 114 -8.03 2.93 17.61
N THR A 115 -9.11 2.59 18.28
CA THR A 115 -9.39 1.20 18.71
C THR A 115 -9.51 0.28 17.49
N GLU A 116 -10.28 0.66 16.48
CA GLU A 116 -10.43 -0.13 15.25
C GLU A 116 -9.14 -0.10 14.41
N THR A 117 -8.46 1.04 14.37
CA THR A 117 -7.14 1.16 13.72
C THR A 117 -6.15 0.17 14.32
N PHE A 118 -6.01 0.13 15.64
CA PHE A 118 -5.11 -0.80 16.31
C PHE A 118 -5.56 -2.26 16.17
N ALA A 119 -6.86 -2.53 16.09
CA ALA A 119 -7.35 -3.87 15.80
C ALA A 119 -6.91 -4.35 14.41
N ALA A 120 -6.93 -3.47 13.39
CA ALA A 120 -6.41 -3.78 12.05
C ALA A 120 -4.88 -4.02 12.09
N VAL A 121 -4.13 -3.15 12.75
CA VAL A 121 -2.67 -3.28 12.93
C VAL A 121 -2.30 -4.61 13.57
N GLU A 122 -2.93 -4.95 14.70
CA GLU A 122 -2.66 -6.20 15.41
C GLU A 122 -3.03 -7.44 14.57
N MET A 123 -4.13 -7.37 13.84
CA MET A 123 -4.55 -8.45 12.95
C MET A 123 -3.51 -8.69 11.84
N ALA A 124 -3.04 -7.63 11.18
CA ALA A 124 -2.00 -7.69 10.17
C ALA A 124 -0.71 -8.30 10.74
N LYS A 125 -0.24 -7.81 11.88
CA LYS A 125 0.97 -8.32 12.56
C LYS A 125 0.88 -9.81 12.89
N ARG A 126 -0.25 -10.27 13.43
CA ARG A 126 -0.47 -11.69 13.73
C ARG A 126 -0.45 -12.57 12.50
N ALA A 127 -0.81 -12.02 11.34
CA ALA A 127 -0.75 -12.72 10.06
C ALA A 127 0.65 -12.64 9.40
N GLY A 128 1.63 -11.96 10.03
CA GLY A 128 2.95 -11.73 9.45
C GLY A 128 2.97 -10.65 8.37
N TRP A 129 1.91 -9.82 8.30
CA TRP A 129 1.83 -8.71 7.35
C TRP A 129 2.46 -7.44 7.89
N SER A 130 3.01 -6.64 6.99
CA SER A 130 3.53 -5.31 7.30
C SER A 130 2.41 -4.28 7.44
N ASN A 131 2.70 -3.21 8.19
CA ASN A 131 1.82 -2.05 8.32
C ASN A 131 2.57 -0.82 7.81
N VAL A 132 1.97 -0.05 6.94
CA VAL A 132 2.48 1.25 6.48
C VAL A 132 1.56 2.33 7.03
N ILE A 133 2.06 3.16 7.95
CA ILE A 133 1.28 4.27 8.48
C ILE A 133 1.27 5.39 7.45
N SER A 134 0.09 5.93 7.16
CA SER A 134 -0.08 6.89 6.08
C SER A 134 -0.77 8.18 6.52
N HIS A 135 -0.34 9.27 5.89
CA HIS A 135 -1.07 10.53 5.88
C HIS A 135 -2.31 10.45 4.97
N ARG A 136 -3.00 11.59 4.84
CA ARG A 136 -4.03 11.83 3.82
C ARG A 136 -3.58 12.98 2.91
N SER A 137 -4.25 13.13 1.76
CA SER A 137 -3.94 14.23 0.81
C SER A 137 -4.22 15.63 1.39
N GLY A 138 -5.19 15.75 2.31
CA GLY A 138 -5.46 16.98 3.07
C GLY A 138 -4.88 16.88 4.47
N GLU A 139 -3.63 17.34 4.67
CA GLU A 139 -2.92 17.27 5.94
C GLU A 139 -2.86 18.62 6.68
N THR A 140 -2.46 18.53 7.94
CA THR A 140 -2.09 19.66 8.81
C THR A 140 -0.71 19.39 9.41
N GLU A 141 -0.20 20.28 10.25
CA GLU A 141 1.07 20.09 10.99
C GLU A 141 0.94 19.11 12.18
N ASP A 142 -0.22 18.49 12.39
CA ASP A 142 -0.38 17.44 13.40
C ASP A 142 0.56 16.27 13.09
N SER A 143 1.30 15.82 14.09
CA SER A 143 2.32 14.77 13.97
C SER A 143 1.94 13.43 14.62
N THR A 144 0.70 13.28 15.05
CA THR A 144 0.23 12.09 15.79
C THR A 144 0.52 10.78 15.05
N ILE A 145 0.45 10.76 13.71
CA ILE A 145 0.74 9.54 12.95
C ILE A 145 2.20 9.08 13.04
N ALA A 146 3.14 10.01 13.28
CA ALA A 146 4.54 9.66 13.53
C ALA A 146 4.69 8.94 14.88
N ASP A 147 4.06 9.43 15.94
CA ASP A 147 4.05 8.77 17.24
C ASP A 147 3.38 7.39 17.16
N ILE A 148 2.29 7.25 16.40
CA ILE A 148 1.64 5.97 16.15
C ILE A 148 2.59 5.00 15.45
N ALA A 149 3.28 5.44 14.39
CA ALA A 149 4.20 4.60 13.63
C ALA A 149 5.31 4.02 14.53
N VAL A 150 5.89 4.85 15.39
CA VAL A 150 6.92 4.44 16.36
C VAL A 150 6.32 3.50 17.42
N ARG A 151 5.18 3.89 18.03
CA ARG A 151 4.56 3.10 19.11
C ARG A 151 4.18 1.70 18.69
N ILE A 152 3.67 1.54 17.47
CA ILE A 152 3.31 0.21 16.96
C ILE A 152 4.49 -0.53 16.32
N ASN A 153 5.67 0.08 16.28
CA ASN A 153 6.82 -0.47 15.56
C ASN A 153 6.45 -0.85 14.12
N ALA A 154 5.89 0.10 13.38
CA ALA A 154 5.46 -0.15 12.00
C ALA A 154 6.65 -0.36 11.05
N GLY A 155 7.79 0.26 11.33
CA GLY A 155 8.99 0.25 10.50
C GLY A 155 8.86 1.09 9.23
N GLN A 156 7.66 1.61 8.93
CA GLN A 156 7.34 2.32 7.70
C GLN A 156 6.32 3.43 7.95
N ILE A 157 6.53 4.56 7.26
CA ILE A 157 5.56 5.65 7.18
C ILE A 157 5.52 6.22 5.76
N LYS A 158 4.33 6.49 5.24
CA LYS A 158 4.08 7.20 3.98
C LYS A 158 3.46 8.54 4.33
N THR A 159 4.26 9.61 4.30
CA THR A 159 3.80 10.93 4.76
C THR A 159 4.24 12.10 3.87
N GLY A 160 4.33 11.83 2.57
CA GLY A 160 4.59 12.83 1.55
C GLY A 160 6.06 13.18 1.38
N SER A 161 6.32 14.18 0.55
CA SER A 161 7.67 14.68 0.28
C SER A 161 8.08 15.76 1.30
N LEU A 162 9.37 16.09 1.33
CA LEU A 162 9.94 17.12 2.20
C LEU A 162 9.71 18.55 1.65
N SER A 163 8.51 18.83 1.11
CA SER A 163 8.22 20.05 0.35
C SER A 163 7.29 21.05 1.06
N SER A 164 6.64 20.65 2.15
CA SER A 164 5.71 21.51 2.89
C SER A 164 5.76 21.24 4.39
N SER A 165 5.40 22.24 5.21
CA SER A 165 5.51 22.17 6.68
C SER A 165 4.60 21.11 7.30
N ASP A 166 3.42 20.91 6.74
CA ASP A 166 2.44 19.88 7.15
C ASP A 166 3.00 18.46 7.00
N LEU A 167 3.79 18.19 5.97
CA LEU A 167 4.45 16.90 5.75
C LEU A 167 5.74 16.77 6.58
N ILE A 168 6.56 17.83 6.59
CA ILE A 168 7.84 17.84 7.34
C ILE A 168 7.61 17.69 8.85
N ALA A 169 6.50 18.19 9.41
CA ALA A 169 6.18 18.04 10.82
C ALA A 169 6.22 16.57 11.29
N LYS A 170 5.77 15.61 10.46
CA LYS A 170 5.80 14.18 10.78
C LYS A 170 7.23 13.64 10.80
N TYR A 171 8.07 14.05 9.83
CA TYR A 171 9.48 13.62 9.78
C TYR A 171 10.29 14.20 10.95
N ASN A 172 10.01 15.43 11.34
CA ASN A 172 10.69 16.05 12.49
C ASN A 172 10.27 15.41 13.83
N GLN A 173 9.10 14.77 13.90
CA GLN A 173 8.61 14.09 15.08
C GLN A 173 9.19 12.67 15.23
N LEU A 174 9.58 12.01 14.11
CA LEU A 174 10.25 10.70 14.11
C LEU A 174 11.67 10.78 14.66
#